data_640148e987b87ff18a91708b0da3746b
#
_entry.id   640148e987b87ff18a91708b0da3746b
#
_cell.length_a   1.000
_cell.length_b   1.000
_cell.length_c   1.000
_cell.angle_alpha   90.00
_cell.angle_beta   90.00
_cell.angle_gamma   90.00
#
_symmetry.space_group_name_H-M   'P 1'
#
loop_
_entity.id
_entity.type
_entity.pdbx_description
1 polymer ?
#
loop_
_entity_poly.entity_id
_entity_poly.type
_entity_poly.pdbx_seq_one_letter_code
_entity_poly.pdbx_strand_id
1 'polypeptide(L)'
;YIIYIILFLSFIEAQQEILLDRVASVVENKIVLMSDVVLAANAVAAQQKINPNTNPSAYQKILESSRESMIEQLLIIEMAEQDSVEILDKDIDKALNQQIDNIIAQTGSKELAEEALGKKISDFKRSYRDDMKGKLLAEKYTNSLTANISVTRGEIINFYNTYKDSIGSFPTLYKTRHILLEIKPSK
;
A
#
# COMPACT_ATOMS: atom_id res chain seq x y z
N TYR A 1 -54.97 -23.07 25.98
CA TYR A 1 -53.59 -23.55 26.17
C TYR A 1 -52.80 -23.53 24.86
N ILE A 2 -53.33 -23.93 23.70
CA ILE A 2 -52.68 -23.96 22.40
C ILE A 2 -52.30 -22.55 21.91
N ILE A 3 -53.14 -21.54 22.16
CA ILE A 3 -52.88 -20.13 21.81
C ILE A 3 -51.68 -19.58 22.59
N TYR A 4 -51.47 -19.96 23.86
CA TYR A 4 -50.29 -19.55 24.62
C TYR A 4 -48.99 -20.19 24.14
N ILE A 5 -49.05 -21.41 23.63
CA ILE A 5 -47.87 -22.09 23.03
C ILE A 5 -47.48 -21.43 21.71
N ILE A 6 -48.43 -21.03 20.87
CA ILE A 6 -48.18 -20.31 19.61
C ILE A 6 -47.61 -18.92 19.88
N LEU A 7 -48.07 -18.23 20.92
CA LEU A 7 -47.54 -16.91 21.30
C LEU A 7 -46.11 -16.99 21.85
N PHE A 8 -45.71 -18.11 22.49
CA PHE A 8 -44.37 -18.31 23.02
C PHE A 8 -43.34 -18.67 21.93
N LEU A 9 -43.76 -19.27 20.82
CA LEU A 9 -42.91 -19.58 19.70
C LEU A 9 -42.53 -18.35 18.85
N SER A 10 -43.25 -17.23 19.00
CA SER A 10 -42.98 -15.98 18.23
C SER A 10 -41.80 -15.16 18.80
N PHE A 11 -41.22 -15.54 19.92
CA PHE A 11 -40.11 -14.82 20.59
C PHE A 11 -38.72 -15.45 20.33
N ILE A 12 -38.60 -16.40 19.42
CA ILE A 12 -37.28 -16.84 18.96
C ILE A 12 -36.82 -15.85 17.88
N GLU A 13 -36.45 -14.65 18.31
CA GLU A 13 -35.56 -13.80 17.49
C GLU A 13 -34.25 -14.54 17.37
N ALA A 14 -33.98 -15.07 16.18
CA ALA A 14 -32.66 -15.55 15.82
C ALA A 14 -31.72 -14.35 15.95
N GLN A 15 -30.87 -14.32 16.97
CA GLN A 15 -29.76 -13.41 17.05
C GLN A 15 -28.90 -13.68 15.80
N GLN A 16 -29.03 -12.82 14.79
CA GLN A 16 -28.08 -12.79 13.69
C GLN A 16 -26.74 -12.39 14.29
N GLU A 17 -25.84 -13.34 14.40
CA GLU A 17 -24.44 -13.02 14.67
C GLU A 17 -23.97 -12.09 13.54
N ILE A 18 -23.76 -10.83 13.89
CA ILE A 18 -23.14 -9.87 12.96
C ILE A 18 -21.67 -10.26 12.90
N LEU A 19 -21.31 -10.96 11.84
CA LEU A 19 -19.91 -11.22 11.53
C LEU A 19 -19.26 -9.87 11.20
N LEU A 20 -18.55 -9.30 12.19
CA LEU A 20 -17.89 -8.00 12.05
C LEU A 20 -16.73 -8.09 11.05
N ASP A 21 -15.91 -9.15 11.15
CA ASP A 21 -14.80 -9.42 10.22
C ASP A 21 -14.31 -10.87 10.41
N ARG A 22 -13.41 -11.33 9.53
CA ARG A 22 -12.76 -12.63 9.62
C ARG A 22 -11.25 -12.48 9.67
N VAL A 23 -10.59 -13.29 10.49
CA VAL A 23 -9.14 -13.41 10.47
C VAL A 23 -8.72 -14.15 9.21
N ALA A 24 -7.94 -13.50 8.35
CA ALA A 24 -7.38 -14.07 7.13
C ALA A 24 -6.06 -14.81 7.40
N SER A 25 -5.23 -14.30 8.31
CA SER A 25 -3.96 -14.89 8.70
C SER A 25 -3.53 -14.42 10.08
N VAL A 26 -2.64 -15.18 10.72
CA VAL A 26 -2.02 -14.82 12.00
C VAL A 26 -0.50 -14.95 11.83
N VAL A 27 0.23 -13.91 12.25
CA VAL A 27 1.69 -13.87 12.25
C VAL A 27 2.11 -13.51 13.67
N GLU A 28 2.62 -14.48 14.42
CA GLU A 28 2.92 -14.36 15.84
C GLU A 28 1.68 -13.85 16.63
N ASN A 29 1.75 -12.66 17.17
CA ASN A 29 0.67 -11.99 17.91
C ASN A 29 -0.11 -10.96 17.08
N LYS A 30 0.22 -10.82 15.77
CA LYS A 30 -0.43 -9.89 14.84
C LYS A 30 -1.42 -10.63 13.96
N ILE A 31 -2.56 -10.01 13.69
CA ILE A 31 -3.61 -10.59 12.84
C ILE A 31 -3.76 -9.80 11.55
N VAL A 32 -4.04 -10.50 10.46
CA VAL A 32 -4.47 -9.91 9.19
C VAL A 32 -5.98 -10.14 9.07
N LEU A 33 -6.74 -9.06 8.93
CA LEU A 33 -8.18 -9.14 8.75
C LEU A 33 -8.54 -9.33 7.27
N MET A 34 -9.63 -10.05 7.00
CA MET A 34 -10.09 -10.26 5.62
C MET A 34 -10.53 -8.94 4.97
N SER A 35 -11.11 -8.01 5.73
CA SER A 35 -11.45 -6.68 5.25
C SER A 35 -10.24 -5.93 4.71
N ASP A 36 -9.09 -6.02 5.40
CA ASP A 36 -7.86 -5.35 4.98
C ASP A 36 -7.30 -5.99 3.70
N VAL A 37 -7.34 -7.33 3.61
CA VAL A 37 -6.96 -8.05 2.38
C VAL A 37 -7.82 -7.63 1.19
N VAL A 38 -9.14 -7.56 1.38
CA VAL A 38 -10.09 -7.13 0.33
C VAL A 38 -9.84 -5.66 -0.06
N LEU A 39 -9.58 -4.79 0.91
CA LEU A 39 -9.27 -3.38 0.64
C LEU A 39 -8.00 -3.25 -0.20
N ALA A 40 -6.92 -3.94 0.18
CA ALA A 40 -5.66 -3.96 -0.57
C ALA A 40 -5.86 -4.55 -1.98
N ALA A 41 -6.57 -5.67 -2.09
CA ALA A 41 -6.85 -6.31 -3.37
C ALA A 41 -7.66 -5.41 -4.30
N ASN A 42 -8.65 -4.68 -3.78
CA ASN A 42 -9.44 -3.73 -4.56
C ASN A 42 -8.58 -2.60 -5.12
N ALA A 43 -7.63 -2.09 -4.33
CA ALA A 43 -6.70 -1.06 -4.80
C ALA A 43 -5.82 -1.56 -5.95
N VAL A 44 -5.28 -2.78 -5.83
CA VAL A 44 -4.47 -3.43 -6.88
C VAL A 44 -5.32 -3.71 -8.13
N ALA A 45 -6.54 -4.24 -7.96
CA ALA A 45 -7.47 -4.52 -9.06
C ALA A 45 -7.84 -3.24 -9.83
N ALA A 46 -8.09 -2.13 -9.12
CA ALA A 46 -8.36 -0.83 -9.74
C ALA A 46 -7.15 -0.33 -10.56
N GLN A 47 -5.93 -0.44 -10.03
CA GLN A 47 -4.71 -0.07 -10.74
C GLN A 47 -4.49 -0.93 -12.00
N GLN A 48 -4.76 -2.22 -11.93
CA GLN A 48 -4.64 -3.16 -13.06
C GLN A 48 -5.86 -3.16 -13.99
N LYS A 49 -6.91 -2.35 -13.69
CA LYS A 49 -8.18 -2.29 -14.42
C LYS A 49 -8.89 -3.65 -14.48
N ILE A 50 -8.74 -4.45 -13.43
CA ILE A 50 -9.41 -5.74 -13.29
C ILE A 50 -10.73 -5.52 -12.53
N ASN A 51 -11.84 -5.90 -13.17
CA ASN A 51 -13.15 -5.85 -12.53
C ASN A 51 -13.45 -7.21 -11.87
N PRO A 52 -13.70 -7.26 -10.55
CA PRO A 52 -13.98 -8.49 -9.82
C PRO A 52 -15.17 -9.31 -10.38
N ASN A 53 -16.19 -8.62 -10.89
CA ASN A 53 -17.40 -9.26 -11.39
C ASN A 53 -17.23 -9.90 -12.78
N THR A 54 -16.37 -9.32 -13.63
CA THR A 54 -16.13 -9.81 -14.99
C THR A 54 -14.93 -10.72 -15.09
N ASN A 55 -13.99 -10.63 -14.16
CA ASN A 55 -12.79 -11.48 -14.13
C ASN A 55 -12.50 -12.00 -12.71
N PRO A 56 -13.36 -12.86 -12.16
CA PRO A 56 -13.25 -13.36 -10.79
C PRO A 56 -11.97 -14.17 -10.55
N SER A 57 -11.48 -14.90 -11.55
CA SER A 57 -10.26 -15.71 -11.40
C SER A 57 -8.99 -14.85 -11.27
N ALA A 58 -8.90 -13.74 -12.00
CA ALA A 58 -7.80 -12.79 -11.84
C ALA A 58 -7.90 -12.07 -10.49
N TYR A 59 -9.10 -11.69 -10.08
CA TYR A 59 -9.32 -11.05 -8.78
C TYR A 59 -8.96 -11.98 -7.61
N GLN A 60 -9.26 -13.28 -7.71
CA GLN A 60 -8.88 -14.26 -6.70
C GLN A 60 -7.36 -14.36 -6.53
N LYS A 61 -6.59 -14.29 -7.63
CA LYS A 61 -5.12 -14.25 -7.56
C LYS A 61 -4.62 -12.97 -6.88
N ILE A 62 -5.28 -11.84 -7.13
CA ILE A 62 -4.94 -10.58 -6.47
C ILE A 62 -5.24 -10.67 -4.97
N LEU A 63 -6.37 -11.24 -4.56
CA LEU A 63 -6.68 -11.48 -3.15
C LEU A 63 -5.60 -12.31 -2.45
N GLU A 64 -5.19 -13.42 -3.08
CA GLU A 64 -4.17 -14.29 -2.54
C GLU A 64 -2.82 -13.57 -2.42
N SER A 65 -2.36 -12.91 -3.49
CA SER A 65 -1.11 -12.15 -3.45
C SER A 65 -1.14 -10.98 -2.47
N SER A 66 -2.28 -10.31 -2.29
CA SER A 66 -2.45 -9.26 -1.29
C SER A 66 -2.32 -9.81 0.13
N ARG A 67 -2.94 -10.96 0.40
CA ARG A 67 -2.81 -11.64 1.69
C ARG A 67 -1.36 -12.04 1.97
N GLU A 68 -0.68 -12.66 1.00
CA GLU A 68 0.74 -13.03 1.12
C GLU A 68 1.62 -11.81 1.38
N SER A 69 1.42 -10.72 0.65
CA SER A 69 2.17 -9.48 0.84
C SER A 69 1.99 -8.89 2.24
N MET A 70 0.78 -8.97 2.80
CA MET A 70 0.52 -8.51 4.17
C MET A 70 1.23 -9.40 5.21
N ILE A 71 1.24 -10.72 5.00
CA ILE A 71 1.97 -11.66 5.84
C ILE A 71 3.47 -11.37 5.80
N GLU A 72 4.03 -11.22 4.60
CA GLU A 72 5.45 -10.88 4.41
C GLU A 72 5.83 -9.58 5.11
N GLN A 73 4.99 -8.55 4.99
CA GLN A 73 5.21 -7.28 5.69
C GLN A 73 5.23 -7.45 7.21
N LEU A 74 4.30 -8.23 7.78
CA LEU A 74 4.28 -8.49 9.21
C LEU A 74 5.49 -9.31 9.67
N LEU A 75 5.95 -10.27 8.87
CA LEU A 75 7.17 -11.04 9.15
C LEU A 75 8.40 -10.14 9.17
N ILE A 76 8.52 -9.22 8.21
CA ILE A 76 9.64 -8.26 8.16
C ILE A 76 9.62 -7.36 9.41
N ILE A 77 8.44 -6.89 9.83
CA ILE A 77 8.29 -6.08 11.04
C ILE A 77 8.71 -6.89 12.28
N GLU A 78 8.29 -8.14 12.37
CA GLU A 78 8.64 -9.03 13.49
C GLU A 78 10.15 -9.27 13.55
N MET A 79 10.78 -9.56 12.42
CA MET A 79 12.24 -9.72 12.34
C MET A 79 12.98 -8.43 12.73
N ALA A 80 12.48 -7.27 12.31
CA ALA A 80 13.05 -5.98 12.68
C ALA A 80 12.94 -5.71 14.19
N GLU A 81 11.80 -6.07 14.81
CA GLU A 81 11.60 -5.97 16.26
C GLU A 81 12.54 -6.91 17.02
N GLN A 82 12.72 -8.15 16.56
CA GLN A 82 13.68 -9.11 17.14
C GLN A 82 15.13 -8.62 17.06
N ASP A 83 15.50 -8.00 15.94
CA ASP A 83 16.83 -7.41 15.74
C ASP A 83 16.98 -6.02 16.41
N SER A 84 16.00 -5.61 17.21
CA SER A 84 15.99 -4.34 17.95
C SER A 84 16.18 -3.11 17.07
N VAL A 85 15.62 -3.13 15.86
CA VAL A 85 15.62 -1.96 14.97
C VAL A 85 14.60 -0.95 15.46
N GLU A 86 15.03 0.27 15.72
CA GLU A 86 14.18 1.34 16.25
C GLU A 86 13.93 2.42 15.21
N ILE A 87 12.72 3.00 15.23
CA ILE A 87 12.35 4.20 14.47
C ILE A 87 12.14 5.35 15.45
N LEU A 88 12.75 6.48 15.16
CA LEU A 88 12.59 7.67 16.00
C LEU A 88 11.21 8.31 15.77
N ASP A 89 10.58 8.79 16.83
CA ASP A 89 9.28 9.46 16.74
C ASP A 89 9.25 10.62 15.75
N LYS A 90 10.35 11.40 15.66
CA LYS A 90 10.49 12.47 14.69
C LYS A 90 10.40 12.00 13.23
N ASP A 91 10.86 10.78 12.94
CA ASP A 91 10.84 10.24 11.58
C ASP A 91 9.42 9.78 11.23
N ILE A 92 8.69 9.21 12.21
CA ILE A 92 7.27 8.89 12.07
C ILE A 92 6.46 10.16 11.80
N ASP A 93 6.67 11.21 12.60
CA ASP A 93 5.97 12.49 12.45
C ASP A 93 6.26 13.15 11.10
N LYS A 94 7.51 13.08 10.65
CA LYS A 94 7.92 13.59 9.33
C LYS A 94 7.22 12.82 8.20
N ALA A 95 7.19 11.50 8.26
CA ALA A 95 6.53 10.67 7.24
C ALA A 95 5.01 10.90 7.20
N LEU A 96 4.37 11.02 8.38
CA LEU A 96 2.94 11.34 8.49
C LEU A 96 2.63 12.73 7.90
N ASN A 97 3.46 13.74 8.20
CA ASN A 97 3.29 15.08 7.64
C ASN A 97 3.40 15.04 6.11
N GLN A 98 4.42 14.37 5.58
CA GLN A 98 4.61 14.23 4.15
C GLN A 98 3.45 13.51 3.46
N GLN A 99 2.90 12.47 4.09
CA GLN A 99 1.71 11.78 3.58
C GLN A 99 0.50 12.71 3.51
N ILE A 100 0.29 13.54 4.55
CA ILE A 100 -0.81 14.50 4.59
C ILE A 100 -0.61 15.60 3.55
N ASP A 101 0.60 16.13 3.41
CA ASP A 101 0.91 17.15 2.40
C ASP A 101 0.63 16.62 0.99
N ASN A 102 0.93 15.35 0.72
CA ASN A 102 0.59 14.71 -0.54
C ASN A 102 -0.93 14.61 -0.75
N ILE A 103 -1.69 14.24 0.30
CA ILE A 103 -3.17 14.18 0.22
C ILE A 103 -3.73 15.58 -0.05
N ILE A 104 -3.25 16.59 0.67
CA ILE A 104 -3.68 18.00 0.48
C ILE A 104 -3.35 18.46 -0.95
N ALA A 105 -2.16 18.13 -1.46
CA ALA A 105 -1.77 18.49 -2.83
C ALA A 105 -2.67 17.83 -3.89
N GLN A 106 -3.13 16.59 -3.64
CA GLN A 106 -4.05 15.88 -4.54
C GLN A 106 -5.49 16.40 -4.45
N THR A 107 -5.95 16.79 -3.28
CA THR A 107 -7.31 17.26 -3.05
C THR A 107 -7.47 18.75 -3.24
N GLY A 108 -6.38 19.52 -3.18
CA GLY A 108 -6.34 20.97 -3.40
C GLY A 108 -6.46 21.83 -2.14
N SER A 109 -7.02 21.32 -1.04
CA SER A 109 -7.08 22.02 0.23
C SER A 109 -7.13 21.08 1.43
N LYS A 110 -6.86 21.62 2.62
CA LYS A 110 -6.94 20.88 3.88
C LYS A 110 -8.37 20.40 4.16
N GLU A 111 -9.35 21.23 3.90
CA GLU A 111 -10.77 20.95 4.14
C GLU A 111 -11.23 19.78 3.25
N LEU A 112 -10.87 19.80 1.96
CA LEU A 112 -11.16 18.71 1.02
C LEU A 112 -10.41 17.43 1.38
N ALA A 113 -9.19 17.54 1.93
CA ALA A 113 -8.46 16.39 2.43
C ALA A 113 -9.15 15.75 3.65
N GLU A 114 -9.63 16.55 4.60
CA GLU A 114 -10.39 16.04 5.76
C GLU A 114 -11.72 15.43 5.36
N GLU A 115 -12.41 15.98 4.35
CA GLU A 115 -13.62 15.42 3.78
C GLU A 115 -13.35 14.05 3.10
N ALA A 116 -12.30 13.96 2.28
CA ALA A 116 -11.88 12.73 1.62
C ALA A 116 -11.44 11.63 2.61
N LEU A 117 -10.80 12.02 3.72
CA LEU A 117 -10.39 11.12 4.80
C LEU A 117 -11.55 10.74 5.74
N GLY A 118 -12.68 11.44 5.70
CA GLY A 118 -13.81 11.27 6.61
C GLY A 118 -13.49 11.59 8.07
N LYS A 119 -12.36 12.25 8.35
CA LYS A 119 -11.90 12.61 9.69
C LYS A 119 -10.91 13.77 9.64
N LYS A 120 -10.72 14.45 10.79
CA LYS A 120 -9.71 15.51 10.91
C LYS A 120 -8.29 14.97 10.73
N ILE A 121 -7.41 15.77 10.17
CA ILE A 121 -5.99 15.41 9.98
C ILE A 121 -5.31 15.00 11.30
N SER A 122 -5.65 15.65 12.42
CA SER A 122 -5.13 15.28 13.74
C SER A 122 -5.50 13.87 14.16
N ASP A 123 -6.74 13.47 13.88
CA ASP A 123 -7.26 12.14 14.23
C ASP A 123 -6.70 11.08 13.27
N PHE A 124 -6.54 11.44 12.00
CA PHE A 124 -5.85 10.59 11.03
C PHE A 124 -4.41 10.31 11.46
N LYS A 125 -3.63 11.34 11.82
CA LYS A 125 -2.25 11.17 12.32
C LYS A 125 -2.19 10.21 13.51
N ARG A 126 -3.12 10.38 14.47
CA ARG A 126 -3.15 9.54 15.66
C ARG A 126 -3.48 8.09 15.34
N SER A 127 -4.49 7.87 14.51
CA SER A 127 -4.92 6.51 14.13
C SER A 127 -3.93 5.80 13.19
N TYR A 128 -3.12 6.55 12.44
CA TYR A 128 -2.21 5.99 11.43
C TYR A 128 -0.74 5.92 11.89
N ARG A 129 -0.48 6.31 13.14
CA ARG A 129 0.89 6.39 13.68
C ARG A 129 1.57 5.03 13.75
N ASP A 130 0.86 4.03 14.26
CA ASP A 130 1.40 2.68 14.43
C ASP A 130 1.62 1.99 13.09
N ASP A 131 0.72 2.16 12.13
CA ASP A 131 0.89 1.66 10.76
C ASP A 131 2.11 2.30 10.08
N MET A 132 2.28 3.63 10.25
CA MET A 132 3.44 4.34 9.71
C MET A 132 4.73 3.88 10.36
N LYS A 133 4.73 3.64 11.68
CA LYS A 133 5.88 3.08 12.39
C LYS A 133 6.25 1.70 11.82
N GLY A 134 5.27 0.81 11.66
CA GLY A 134 5.49 -0.51 11.07
C GLY A 134 6.07 -0.44 9.66
N LYS A 135 5.53 0.46 8.82
CA LYS A 135 6.03 0.68 7.47
C LYS A 135 7.49 1.15 7.44
N LEU A 136 7.82 2.16 8.25
CA LEU A 136 9.19 2.66 8.34
C LEU A 136 10.15 1.63 8.91
N LEU A 137 9.69 0.80 9.86
CA LEU A 137 10.47 -0.27 10.45
C LEU A 137 10.82 -1.33 9.39
N ALA A 138 9.83 -1.79 8.64
CA ALA A 138 10.02 -2.74 7.56
C ALA A 138 10.97 -2.19 6.47
N GLU A 139 10.80 -0.93 6.07
CA GLU A 139 11.66 -0.27 5.10
C GLU A 139 13.11 -0.18 5.59
N LYS A 140 13.32 0.29 6.83
CA LYS A 140 14.65 0.41 7.43
C LYS A 140 15.33 -0.95 7.53
N TYR A 141 14.60 -1.98 7.96
CA TYR A 141 15.13 -3.33 8.07
C TYR A 141 15.53 -3.91 6.72
N THR A 142 14.64 -3.84 5.72
CA THR A 142 14.93 -4.31 4.36
C THR A 142 16.14 -3.59 3.76
N ASN A 143 16.25 -2.27 3.96
CA ASN A 143 17.39 -1.49 3.52
C ASN A 143 18.70 -1.93 4.23
N SER A 144 18.63 -2.28 5.51
CA SER A 144 19.80 -2.79 6.24
C SER A 144 20.30 -4.13 5.71
N LEU A 145 19.39 -5.04 5.33
CA LEU A 145 19.73 -6.33 4.75
C LEU A 145 20.40 -6.20 3.38
N THR A 146 20.01 -5.20 2.60
CA THR A 146 20.51 -4.98 1.24
C THR A 146 21.70 -4.01 1.17
N ALA A 147 22.02 -3.31 2.26
CA ALA A 147 23.06 -2.27 2.30
C ALA A 147 24.46 -2.76 1.86
N ASN A 148 24.76 -4.03 2.09
CA ASN A 148 26.06 -4.64 1.74
C ASN A 148 26.05 -5.33 0.37
N ILE A 149 24.92 -5.32 -0.36
CA ILE A 149 24.81 -5.92 -1.69
C ILE A 149 25.38 -4.92 -2.70
N SER A 150 26.49 -5.29 -3.36
CA SER A 150 27.08 -4.51 -4.43
C SER A 150 27.14 -5.33 -5.71
N VAL A 151 26.81 -4.68 -6.82
CA VAL A 151 26.86 -5.32 -8.15
C VAL A 151 28.14 -4.89 -8.84
N THR A 152 28.94 -5.84 -9.27
CA THR A 152 30.19 -5.59 -10.02
C THR A 152 29.89 -5.23 -11.47
N ARG A 153 30.83 -4.50 -12.12
CA ARG A 153 30.71 -4.21 -13.55
C ARG A 153 30.60 -5.47 -14.41
N GLY A 154 31.29 -6.55 -14.00
CA GLY A 154 31.22 -7.83 -14.72
C GLY A 154 29.82 -8.46 -14.67
N GLU A 155 29.15 -8.43 -13.52
CA GLU A 155 27.78 -8.91 -13.37
C GLU A 155 26.79 -8.08 -14.19
N ILE A 156 26.96 -6.75 -14.22
CA ILE A 156 26.14 -5.87 -15.06
C ILE A 156 26.28 -6.24 -16.55
N ILE A 157 27.50 -6.42 -17.02
CA ILE A 157 27.78 -6.79 -18.43
C ILE A 157 27.20 -8.17 -18.74
N ASN A 158 27.37 -9.13 -17.88
CA ASN A 158 26.84 -10.48 -18.04
C ASN A 158 25.31 -10.48 -18.08
N PHE A 159 24.67 -9.77 -17.14
CA PHE A 159 23.21 -9.58 -17.12
C PHE A 159 22.70 -8.94 -18.41
N TYR A 160 23.35 -7.85 -18.84
CA TYR A 160 22.98 -7.18 -20.09
C TYR A 160 23.11 -8.11 -21.30
N ASN A 161 24.21 -8.83 -21.43
CA ASN A 161 24.43 -9.74 -22.55
C ASN A 161 23.41 -10.90 -22.57
N THR A 162 22.99 -11.36 -21.41
CA THR A 162 21.99 -12.44 -21.27
C THR A 162 20.57 -11.99 -21.63
N TYR A 163 20.23 -10.75 -21.26
CA TYR A 163 18.84 -10.27 -21.34
C TYR A 163 18.60 -9.15 -22.34
N LYS A 164 19.63 -8.67 -23.09
CA LYS A 164 19.54 -7.56 -24.04
C LYS A 164 18.43 -7.71 -25.08
N ASP A 165 18.15 -8.94 -25.50
CA ASP A 165 17.13 -9.21 -26.51
C ASP A 165 15.70 -9.19 -25.90
N SER A 166 15.59 -9.31 -24.59
CA SER A 166 14.34 -9.21 -23.81
C SER A 166 14.09 -7.79 -23.27
N ILE A 167 15.15 -6.97 -23.20
CA ILE A 167 15.05 -5.56 -22.83
C ILE A 167 14.62 -4.81 -24.09
N GLY A 168 13.40 -4.28 -24.08
CA GLY A 168 12.88 -3.51 -25.21
C GLY A 168 13.83 -2.38 -25.64
N SER A 169 13.83 -2.01 -26.91
CA SER A 169 14.66 -0.90 -27.43
C SER A 169 14.23 0.42 -26.78
N PHE A 170 15.19 1.17 -26.29
CA PHE A 170 14.94 2.54 -25.83
C PHE A 170 14.50 3.42 -27.02
N PRO A 171 13.52 4.30 -26.82
CA PRO A 171 13.16 5.24 -27.85
C PRO A 171 14.36 6.13 -28.22
N THR A 172 14.50 6.44 -29.51
CA THR A 172 15.57 7.32 -29.96
C THR A 172 15.39 8.73 -29.39
N LEU A 173 16.36 9.18 -28.61
CA LEU A 173 16.36 10.52 -28.04
C LEU A 173 17.12 11.45 -28.93
N TYR A 174 16.43 12.48 -29.44
CA TYR A 174 17.04 13.55 -30.23
C TYR A 174 17.34 14.75 -29.33
N LYS A 175 18.60 15.18 -29.30
CA LYS A 175 19.01 16.43 -28.65
C LYS A 175 19.11 17.53 -29.68
N THR A 176 18.09 18.35 -29.80
CA THR A 176 18.08 19.50 -30.72
C THR A 176 18.57 20.76 -30.01
N ARG A 177 19.28 21.59 -30.73
CA ARG A 177 19.71 22.94 -30.32
C ARG A 177 19.35 23.90 -31.42
N HIS A 178 18.86 25.08 -31.09
CA HIS A 178 18.63 26.15 -32.05
C HIS A 178 19.33 27.43 -31.58
N ILE A 179 19.74 28.25 -32.54
CA ILE A 179 20.29 29.58 -32.29
C ILE A 179 19.33 30.56 -32.93
N LEU A 180 18.75 31.43 -32.09
CA LEU A 180 17.89 32.50 -32.54
C LEU A 180 18.75 33.75 -32.73
N LEU A 181 18.82 34.26 -33.95
CA LEU A 181 19.48 35.54 -34.27
C LEU A 181 18.42 36.59 -34.57
N GLU A 182 18.35 37.61 -33.75
CA GLU A 182 17.47 38.75 -33.94
C GLU A 182 18.19 39.78 -34.84
N ILE A 183 17.68 40.02 -36.04
CA ILE A 183 18.20 41.07 -36.96
C ILE A 183 17.50 42.36 -36.59
N LYS A 184 18.24 43.28 -35.97
CA LYS A 184 17.73 44.64 -35.72
C LYS A 184 17.93 45.51 -36.93
N PRO A 185 16.91 46.26 -37.40
CA PRO A 185 17.10 47.22 -38.50
C PRO A 185 18.13 48.28 -38.08
N SER A 186 19.05 48.54 -38.99
CA SER A 186 20.01 49.64 -38.83
C SER A 186 19.26 50.98 -38.85
N LYS A 187 19.59 51.85 -37.89
CA LYS A 187 19.08 53.24 -37.91
C LYS A 187 19.65 54.02 -39.10
#